data_e5c3b3481176218195f1844d1b2ff46e
#
_entry.id   e5c3b3481176218195f1844d1b2ff46e
#
_cell.length_a   1.000
_cell.length_b   1.000
_cell.length_c   1.000
_cell.angle_alpha   90.00
_cell.angle_beta   90.00
_cell.angle_gamma   90.00
#
_symmetry.space_group_name_H-M   'P 1'
#
loop_
_entity.id
_entity.type
_entity.pdbx_description
1 polymer ?
#
loop_
_entity_poly.entity_id
_entity_poly.type
_entity_poly.pdbx_seq_one_letter_code
_entity_poly.pdbx_strand_id
1 'polypeptide(L)'
;MKIVYAVCSWGLGHATRSLPVIRKLLDEDNEIRIISNGRSLELLKKELADRYVEYIKIPDYPMLLSENSRQFMAKSIVYWPSFVNRMNKGLHKLIKILEYKPCDLIISDARYDMYSRKIPSFFISHQMRIMNPLRIKMFERGSEIFNLFFFKRFCGVIVPDYKEDNLSGDLSHNLNHIDEEKLHYVGVLSDFKKKKSKKDIDYLISISGPEPQRTILEGKLVSQVTTLDGKVVITLGKTENMDKFKKDKIETYSFLSKAEREDFLNRSKLVICRSGYSTILDLAVIGTKALMTPTPGQIEQEYLAKYHNKKGTFYSVNQNSIDLARDIKIAQKTTGFARSCNVNKTVEKIISIVNNGKSSSFS
;
A
#
# COMPACT_ATOMS: atom_id res chain seq x y z
N MET A 1 -13.74 22.71 -4.20
CA MET A 1 -13.32 22.74 -2.78
C MET A 1 -11.79 22.83 -2.68
N LYS A 2 -11.28 23.33 -1.56
CA LYS A 2 -9.85 23.32 -1.23
C LYS A 2 -9.55 22.11 -0.35
N ILE A 3 -8.76 21.16 -0.82
CA ILE A 3 -8.53 19.86 -0.16
C ILE A 3 -7.04 19.72 0.18
N VAL A 4 -6.74 19.34 1.41
CA VAL A 4 -5.43 18.85 1.80
C VAL A 4 -5.45 17.32 1.71
N TYR A 5 -4.59 16.76 0.86
CA TYR A 5 -4.41 15.31 0.73
C TYR A 5 -3.01 14.91 1.23
N ALA A 6 -2.96 14.29 2.38
CA ALA A 6 -1.70 13.87 3.00
C ALA A 6 -1.42 12.39 2.72
N VAL A 7 -0.20 12.10 2.25
CA VAL A 7 0.21 10.74 1.85
C VAL A 7 1.46 10.33 2.61
N CYS A 8 1.40 9.19 3.27
CA CYS A 8 2.54 8.58 3.96
C CYS A 8 3.63 8.19 2.97
N SER A 9 4.90 8.44 3.34
CA SER A 9 6.06 8.17 2.49
C SER A 9 6.82 6.88 2.82
N TRP A 10 6.25 6.00 3.66
CA TRP A 10 6.86 4.72 4.04
C TRP A 10 6.92 3.67 2.93
N GLY A 11 6.78 4.09 1.71
CA GLY A 11 6.83 3.28 0.51
C GLY A 11 5.94 3.87 -0.57
N LEU A 12 6.16 3.47 -1.80
CA LEU A 12 5.41 3.99 -2.94
C LEU A 12 3.94 3.54 -2.96
N GLY A 13 3.59 2.50 -2.20
CA GLY A 13 2.24 1.93 -2.20
C GLY A 13 1.14 2.90 -1.76
N HIS A 14 1.42 3.77 -0.77
CA HIS A 14 0.48 4.82 -0.36
C HIS A 14 0.27 5.86 -1.47
N ALA A 15 1.35 6.29 -2.11
CA ALA A 15 1.29 7.24 -3.20
C ALA A 15 0.53 6.67 -4.40
N THR A 16 0.84 5.44 -4.83
CA THR A 16 0.17 4.82 -5.99
C THR A 16 -1.31 4.60 -5.74
N ARG A 17 -1.73 4.10 -4.58
CA ARG A 17 -3.15 3.87 -4.28
C ARG A 17 -3.95 5.17 -4.11
N SER A 18 -3.29 6.28 -3.71
CA SER A 18 -3.95 7.58 -3.56
C SER A 18 -4.21 8.28 -4.90
N LEU A 19 -3.44 7.98 -5.95
CA LEU A 19 -3.57 8.62 -7.27
C LEU A 19 -4.97 8.57 -7.88
N PRO A 20 -5.71 7.44 -7.87
CA PRO A 20 -7.07 7.40 -8.43
C PRO A 20 -8.03 8.37 -7.73
N VAL A 21 -7.93 8.49 -6.41
CA VAL A 21 -8.75 9.40 -5.62
C VAL A 21 -8.37 10.86 -5.91
N ILE A 22 -7.07 11.17 -5.93
CA ILE A 22 -6.56 12.52 -6.21
C ILE A 22 -6.98 12.96 -7.61
N ARG A 23 -6.81 12.10 -8.64
CA ARG A 23 -7.21 12.41 -10.01
C ARG A 23 -8.72 12.67 -10.10
N LYS A 24 -9.54 11.84 -9.46
CA LYS A 24 -11.00 12.03 -9.47
C LYS A 24 -11.41 13.35 -8.80
N LEU A 25 -10.77 13.71 -7.67
CA LEU A 25 -11.02 14.99 -7.02
C LEU A 25 -10.59 16.18 -7.90
N LEU A 26 -9.48 16.08 -8.62
CA LEU A 26 -9.04 17.10 -9.58
C LEU A 26 -10.00 17.20 -10.78
N ASP A 27 -10.51 16.07 -11.28
CA ASP A 27 -11.50 16.04 -12.37
C ASP A 27 -12.86 16.64 -11.97
N GLU A 28 -13.12 16.82 -10.67
CA GLU A 28 -14.27 17.51 -10.09
C GLU A 28 -13.97 18.98 -9.71
N ASP A 29 -12.97 19.60 -10.35
CA ASP A 29 -12.55 20.99 -10.17
C ASP A 29 -12.21 21.37 -8.71
N ASN A 30 -11.66 20.45 -7.94
CA ASN A 30 -11.15 20.73 -6.60
C ASN A 30 -9.69 21.24 -6.66
N GLU A 31 -9.37 22.20 -5.79
CA GLU A 31 -8.00 22.64 -5.55
C GLU A 31 -7.33 21.67 -4.56
N ILE A 32 -6.25 21.02 -4.95
CA ILE A 32 -5.59 20.01 -4.11
C ILE A 32 -4.19 20.48 -3.70
N ARG A 33 -3.93 20.37 -2.38
CA ARG A 33 -2.59 20.48 -1.80
C ARG A 33 -2.15 19.11 -1.31
N ILE A 34 -1.08 18.59 -1.88
CA ILE A 34 -0.53 17.29 -1.50
C ILE A 34 0.57 17.50 -0.45
N ILE A 35 0.41 16.84 0.70
CA ILE A 35 1.44 16.78 1.75
C ILE A 35 2.06 15.38 1.71
N SER A 36 3.37 15.31 1.45
CA SER A 36 4.13 14.06 1.49
C SER A 36 5.64 14.35 1.65
N ASN A 37 6.47 13.33 1.49
CA ASN A 37 7.94 13.45 1.57
C ASN A 37 8.65 12.41 0.71
N GLY A 38 9.94 12.66 0.42
CA GLY A 38 10.83 11.70 -0.24
C GLY A 38 10.28 11.14 -1.55
N ARG A 39 10.53 9.85 -1.79
CA ARG A 39 10.19 9.16 -3.06
C ARG A 39 8.68 9.19 -3.39
N SER A 40 7.82 9.17 -2.38
CA SER A 40 6.37 9.27 -2.58
C SER A 40 5.95 10.62 -3.12
N LEU A 41 6.55 11.72 -2.61
CA LEU A 41 6.30 13.06 -3.12
C LEU A 41 6.78 13.22 -4.56
N GLU A 42 7.97 12.71 -4.89
CA GLU A 42 8.50 12.79 -6.26
C GLU A 42 7.67 11.94 -7.25
N LEU A 43 7.17 10.78 -6.82
CA LEU A 43 6.24 10.00 -7.64
C LEU A 43 4.95 10.77 -7.91
N LEU A 44 4.34 11.37 -6.88
CA LEU A 44 3.10 12.13 -7.03
C LEU A 44 3.27 13.35 -7.94
N LYS A 45 4.40 14.06 -7.85
CA LYS A 45 4.73 15.14 -8.78
C LYS A 45 4.84 14.66 -10.23
N LYS A 46 5.50 13.52 -10.44
CA LYS A 46 5.66 12.94 -11.78
C LYS A 46 4.32 12.50 -12.38
N GLU A 47 3.50 11.80 -11.57
CA GLU A 47 2.23 11.22 -12.02
C GLU A 47 1.10 12.25 -12.19
N LEU A 48 1.27 13.47 -11.66
CA LEU A 48 0.30 14.57 -11.74
C LEU A 48 0.93 15.82 -12.39
N ALA A 49 1.99 15.65 -13.19
CA ALA A 49 2.71 16.75 -13.82
C ALA A 49 1.84 17.57 -14.81
N ASP A 50 0.79 16.97 -15.35
CA ASP A 50 -0.20 17.58 -16.24
C ASP A 50 -1.34 18.29 -15.51
N ARG A 51 -1.31 18.32 -14.15
CA ARG A 51 -2.36 18.87 -13.31
C ARG A 51 -1.84 20.01 -12.44
N TYR A 52 -2.74 20.95 -12.11
CA TYR A 52 -2.41 22.02 -11.17
C TYR A 52 -2.57 21.53 -9.73
N VAL A 53 -1.46 21.27 -9.04
CA VAL A 53 -1.40 20.76 -7.67
C VAL A 53 -0.32 21.50 -6.89
N GLU A 54 -0.65 21.94 -5.68
CA GLU A 54 0.34 22.48 -4.74
C GLU A 54 0.97 21.34 -3.93
N TYR A 55 2.32 21.32 -3.86
CA TYR A 55 3.05 20.27 -3.12
C TYR A 55 3.74 20.86 -1.90
N ILE A 56 3.52 20.24 -0.75
CA ILE A 56 4.09 20.65 0.53
C ILE A 56 4.90 19.50 1.13
N LYS A 57 6.17 19.75 1.41
CA LYS A 57 7.07 18.75 2.00
C LYS A 57 6.97 18.79 3.52
N ILE A 58 6.37 17.75 4.11
CA ILE A 58 6.39 17.50 5.55
C ILE A 58 6.90 16.08 5.80
N PRO A 59 8.05 15.91 6.48
CA PRO A 59 8.59 14.59 6.81
C PRO A 59 7.62 13.78 7.65
N ASP A 60 7.58 12.47 7.40
CA ASP A 60 6.83 11.51 8.21
C ASP A 60 7.56 11.22 9.53
N TYR A 61 6.88 10.55 10.43
CA TYR A 61 7.50 9.87 11.56
C TYR A 61 8.35 8.68 11.09
N PRO A 62 9.39 8.26 11.86
CA PRO A 62 10.30 7.21 11.43
C PRO A 62 9.58 5.87 11.22
N MET A 63 9.91 5.19 10.13
CA MET A 63 9.50 3.80 9.92
C MET A 63 10.35 2.88 10.78
N LEU A 64 9.71 2.01 11.55
CA LEU A 64 10.40 1.00 12.33
C LEU A 64 10.76 -0.17 11.42
N LEU A 65 12.03 -0.26 11.07
CA LEU A 65 12.59 -1.42 10.38
C LEU A 65 13.24 -2.35 11.40
N SER A 66 12.92 -3.63 11.32
CA SER A 66 13.47 -4.65 12.21
C SER A 66 13.80 -5.92 11.42
N GLU A 67 14.89 -6.58 11.79
CA GLU A 67 15.29 -7.86 11.20
C GLU A 67 14.50 -9.03 11.80
N ASN A 68 13.98 -8.84 13.00
CA ASN A 68 13.15 -9.84 13.68
C ASN A 68 12.15 -9.21 14.66
N SER A 69 11.19 -10.02 15.07
CA SER A 69 10.04 -9.63 15.88
C SER A 69 10.35 -9.12 17.29
N ARG A 70 11.39 -9.68 17.93
CA ARG A 70 11.79 -9.26 19.28
C ARG A 70 12.43 -7.88 19.25
N GLN A 71 13.30 -7.65 18.25
CA GLN A 71 13.89 -6.33 18.01
C GLN A 71 12.83 -5.29 17.65
N PHE A 72 11.78 -5.67 16.90
CA PHE A 72 10.68 -4.75 16.59
C PHE A 72 10.01 -4.21 17.86
N MET A 73 9.67 -5.08 18.81
CA MET A 73 9.03 -4.67 20.06
C MET A 73 9.93 -3.75 20.89
N ALA A 74 11.20 -4.13 21.08
CA ALA A 74 12.14 -3.31 21.82
C ALA A 74 12.37 -1.95 21.17
N LYS A 75 12.59 -1.94 19.85
CA LYS A 75 12.73 -0.70 19.07
C LYS A 75 11.47 0.17 19.15
N SER A 76 10.26 -0.42 19.13
CA SER A 76 9.01 0.36 19.20
C SER A 76 8.93 1.17 20.49
N ILE A 77 9.33 0.61 21.63
CA ILE A 77 9.34 1.30 22.93
C ILE A 77 10.35 2.46 22.91
N VAL A 78 11.56 2.21 22.43
CA VAL A 78 12.64 3.22 22.37
C VAL A 78 12.30 4.36 21.39
N TYR A 79 11.66 4.06 20.25
CA TYR A 79 11.31 5.05 19.25
C TYR A 79 10.03 5.84 19.57
N TRP A 80 9.24 5.40 20.54
CA TRP A 80 7.97 6.01 20.90
C TRP A 80 8.05 7.53 21.14
N PRO A 81 8.96 8.05 21.95
CA PRO A 81 9.08 9.50 22.15
C PRO A 81 9.40 10.26 20.87
N SER A 82 10.27 9.68 20.02
CA SER A 82 10.61 10.27 18.72
C SER A 82 9.42 10.29 17.78
N PHE A 83 8.62 9.22 17.75
CA PHE A 83 7.40 9.11 16.97
C PHE A 83 6.38 10.20 17.37
N VAL A 84 6.08 10.32 18.67
CA VAL A 84 5.15 11.34 19.19
C VAL A 84 5.65 12.76 18.90
N ASN A 85 6.94 13.04 19.09
CA ASN A 85 7.53 14.33 18.79
C ASN A 85 7.42 14.69 17.30
N ARG A 86 7.69 13.72 16.41
CA ARG A 86 7.55 13.93 14.95
C ARG A 86 6.10 14.17 14.54
N MET A 87 5.17 13.40 15.11
CA MET A 87 3.74 13.64 14.89
C MET A 87 3.32 15.05 15.31
N ASN A 88 3.70 15.47 16.53
CA ASN A 88 3.39 16.81 17.01
C ASN A 88 3.98 17.90 16.11
N LYS A 89 5.22 17.73 15.65
CA LYS A 89 5.84 18.65 14.68
C LYS A 89 5.09 18.71 13.35
N GLY A 90 4.63 17.55 12.84
CA GLY A 90 3.82 17.49 11.63
C GLY A 90 2.49 18.21 11.79
N LEU A 91 1.77 17.95 12.89
CA LEU A 91 0.50 18.60 13.20
C LEU A 91 0.66 20.14 13.35
N HIS A 92 1.69 20.61 14.04
CA HIS A 92 1.97 22.05 14.16
C HIS A 92 2.24 22.71 12.80
N LYS A 93 2.97 22.00 11.90
CA LYS A 93 3.19 22.52 10.55
C LYS A 93 1.88 22.59 9.76
N LEU A 94 1.04 21.56 9.86
CA LEU A 94 -0.29 21.57 9.21
C LEU A 94 -1.12 22.75 9.73
N ILE A 95 -1.22 22.95 11.05
CA ILE A 95 -1.98 24.07 11.65
C ILE A 95 -1.51 25.41 11.09
N LYS A 96 -0.20 25.66 11.07
CA LYS A 96 0.36 26.89 10.49
C LYS A 96 0.00 27.06 9.01
N ILE A 97 0.05 25.98 8.22
CA ILE A 97 -0.35 26.03 6.80
C ILE A 97 -1.83 26.42 6.68
N LEU A 98 -2.69 25.84 7.51
CA LEU A 98 -4.13 26.08 7.47
C LEU A 98 -4.51 27.52 7.91
N GLU A 99 -3.70 28.16 8.75
CA GLU A 99 -3.88 29.58 9.13
C GLU A 99 -3.70 30.53 7.93
N TYR A 100 -2.72 30.27 7.06
CA TYR A 100 -2.45 31.09 5.88
C TYR A 100 -3.19 30.61 4.62
N LYS A 101 -3.44 29.31 4.53
CA LYS A 101 -4.08 28.65 3.38
C LYS A 101 -5.17 27.71 3.87
N PRO A 102 -6.36 28.22 4.21
CA PRO A 102 -7.46 27.37 4.70
C PRO A 102 -7.85 26.31 3.68
N CYS A 103 -8.46 25.23 4.15
CA CYS A 103 -9.05 24.17 3.32
C CYS A 103 -10.42 23.76 3.86
N ASP A 104 -11.20 23.06 3.02
CA ASP A 104 -12.55 22.61 3.32
C ASP A 104 -12.57 21.16 3.80
N LEU A 105 -11.52 20.39 3.48
CA LEU A 105 -11.45 18.95 3.72
C LEU A 105 -9.99 18.51 3.87
N ILE A 106 -9.74 17.53 4.76
CA ILE A 106 -8.46 16.85 4.89
C ILE A 106 -8.68 15.36 4.64
N ILE A 107 -7.90 14.76 3.73
CA ILE A 107 -7.82 13.32 3.52
C ILE A 107 -6.40 12.87 3.85
N SER A 108 -6.26 11.92 4.74
CA SER A 108 -4.97 11.46 5.25
C SER A 108 -4.77 9.98 4.98
N ASP A 109 -3.90 9.62 4.05
CA ASP A 109 -3.49 8.23 3.82
C ASP A 109 -2.32 7.87 4.75
N ALA A 110 -2.66 7.16 5.84
CA ALA A 110 -1.75 6.64 6.86
C ALA A 110 -0.88 7.72 7.59
N ARG A 111 -1.31 8.98 7.61
CA ARG A 111 -0.67 10.07 8.33
C ARG A 111 -1.51 10.49 9.55
N TYR A 112 -1.19 9.97 10.75
CA TYR A 112 -1.91 10.24 12.00
C TYR A 112 -1.84 11.71 12.45
N ASP A 113 -0.87 12.47 11.95
CA ASP A 113 -0.60 13.85 12.25
C ASP A 113 -1.33 14.85 11.33
N MET A 114 -2.05 14.37 10.32
CA MET A 114 -2.69 15.20 9.31
C MET A 114 -4.21 15.23 9.50
N TYR A 115 -4.66 16.00 10.50
CA TYR A 115 -6.08 16.21 10.82
C TYR A 115 -6.31 17.61 11.42
N SER A 116 -7.57 18.04 11.45
CA SER A 116 -8.00 19.26 12.16
C SER A 116 -9.27 18.96 12.97
N ARG A 117 -9.42 19.62 14.12
CA ARG A 117 -10.69 19.57 14.88
C ARG A 117 -11.77 20.49 14.32
N LYS A 118 -11.39 21.44 13.44
CA LYS A 118 -12.26 22.44 12.85
C LYS A 118 -12.64 22.15 11.41
N ILE A 119 -11.93 21.20 10.77
CA ILE A 119 -12.10 20.86 9.35
C ILE A 119 -12.36 19.37 9.26
N PRO A 120 -13.40 18.93 8.53
CA PRO A 120 -13.65 17.51 8.31
C PRO A 120 -12.39 16.80 7.84
N SER A 121 -12.03 15.72 8.53
CA SER A 121 -10.80 14.99 8.27
C SER A 121 -11.11 13.49 8.18
N PHE A 122 -10.65 12.82 7.13
CA PHE A 122 -10.84 11.39 6.92
C PHE A 122 -9.49 10.67 6.86
N PHE A 123 -9.44 9.48 7.42
CA PHE A 123 -8.24 8.67 7.47
C PHE A 123 -8.37 7.45 6.54
N ILE A 124 -7.38 7.20 5.69
CA ILE A 124 -7.34 6.02 4.83
C ILE A 124 -6.30 5.05 5.41
N SER A 125 -6.74 3.85 5.77
CA SER A 125 -5.83 2.79 6.22
C SER A 125 -6.47 1.41 6.05
N HIS A 126 -5.64 0.40 5.86
CA HIS A 126 -6.00 -1.02 5.94
C HIS A 126 -5.49 -1.67 7.23
N GLN A 127 -4.81 -0.90 8.08
CA GLN A 127 -4.16 -1.40 9.28
C GLN A 127 -4.79 -0.78 10.53
N MET A 128 -5.91 -1.37 10.95
CA MET A 128 -6.60 -1.02 12.21
C MET A 128 -5.91 -1.65 13.42
N ARG A 129 -5.17 -2.73 13.18
CA ARG A 129 -4.42 -3.51 14.16
C ARG A 129 -3.01 -3.77 13.65
N ILE A 130 -2.01 -3.63 14.51
CA ILE A 130 -0.64 -4.08 14.22
C ILE A 130 -0.52 -5.52 14.66
N MET A 131 -0.18 -6.41 13.73
CA MET A 131 -0.01 -7.82 14.06
C MET A 131 1.20 -8.02 14.98
N ASN A 132 1.02 -8.88 15.96
CA ASN A 132 2.15 -9.35 16.75
C ASN A 132 2.73 -10.62 16.10
N PRO A 133 4.05 -10.71 15.88
CA PRO A 133 4.67 -11.88 15.24
C PRO A 133 4.42 -13.20 15.98
N LEU A 134 4.29 -13.13 17.30
CA LEU A 134 3.96 -14.28 18.16
C LEU A 134 2.44 -14.46 18.32
N ARG A 135 1.62 -13.63 17.65
CA ARG A 135 0.16 -13.61 17.73
C ARG A 135 -0.38 -13.49 19.16
N ILE A 136 0.35 -12.77 20.01
CA ILE A 136 -0.10 -12.48 21.39
C ILE A 136 -1.23 -11.46 21.31
N LYS A 137 -2.45 -11.91 21.56
CA LYS A 137 -3.68 -11.12 21.42
C LYS A 137 -3.68 -9.83 22.25
N MET A 138 -3.04 -9.82 23.41
CA MET A 138 -2.96 -8.63 24.27
C MET A 138 -2.24 -7.47 23.58
N PHE A 139 -1.13 -7.73 22.84
CA PHE A 139 -0.41 -6.70 22.09
C PHE A 139 -1.19 -6.25 20.86
N GLU A 140 -1.87 -7.18 20.18
CA GLU A 140 -2.72 -6.86 19.03
C GLU A 140 -3.89 -5.97 19.46
N ARG A 141 -4.55 -6.27 20.59
CA ARG A 141 -5.60 -5.42 21.20
C ARG A 141 -5.07 -4.06 21.65
N GLY A 142 -3.89 -4.02 22.27
CA GLY A 142 -3.24 -2.76 22.63
C GLY A 142 -2.99 -1.85 21.41
N SER A 143 -2.63 -2.42 20.26
CA SER A 143 -2.46 -1.67 19.02
C SER A 143 -3.78 -1.16 18.43
N GLU A 144 -4.90 -1.87 18.61
CA GLU A 144 -6.24 -1.37 18.27
C GLU A 144 -6.62 -0.15 19.10
N ILE A 145 -6.42 -0.22 20.44
CA ILE A 145 -6.70 0.88 21.36
C ILE A 145 -5.87 2.10 20.98
N PHE A 146 -4.60 1.89 20.64
CA PHE A 146 -3.73 2.94 20.13
C PHE A 146 -4.30 3.58 18.87
N ASN A 147 -4.65 2.79 17.86
CA ASN A 147 -5.23 3.29 16.63
C ASN A 147 -6.56 4.01 16.89
N LEU A 148 -7.42 3.46 17.74
CA LEU A 148 -8.70 4.07 18.13
C LEU A 148 -8.51 5.48 18.71
N PHE A 149 -7.46 5.69 19.53
CA PHE A 149 -7.15 7.01 20.09
C PHE A 149 -6.90 8.06 19.00
N PHE A 150 -6.27 7.67 17.87
CA PHE A 150 -6.06 8.55 16.74
C PHE A 150 -7.30 8.66 15.84
N PHE A 151 -7.98 7.55 15.58
CA PHE A 151 -9.15 7.52 14.69
C PHE A 151 -10.30 8.38 15.21
N LYS A 152 -10.44 8.54 16.52
CA LYS A 152 -11.41 9.48 17.14
C LYS A 152 -11.23 10.95 16.73
N ARG A 153 -10.10 11.28 16.12
CA ARG A 153 -9.79 12.63 15.64
C ARG A 153 -10.24 12.87 14.20
N PHE A 154 -10.67 11.82 13.53
CA PHE A 154 -11.18 11.84 12.16
C PHE A 154 -12.69 11.60 12.14
N CYS A 155 -13.37 12.16 11.15
CA CYS A 155 -14.81 11.96 10.95
C CYS A 155 -15.13 10.50 10.56
N GLY A 156 -14.20 9.82 9.91
CA GLY A 156 -14.33 8.42 9.55
C GLY A 156 -13.01 7.83 9.06
N VAL A 157 -12.94 6.50 9.07
CA VAL A 157 -11.80 5.73 8.59
C VAL A 157 -12.21 4.97 7.33
N ILE A 158 -11.56 5.27 6.23
CA ILE A 158 -11.78 4.64 4.93
C ILE A 158 -10.84 3.44 4.82
N VAL A 159 -11.41 2.25 4.69
CA VAL A 159 -10.66 0.99 4.60
C VAL A 159 -10.68 0.52 3.14
N PRO A 160 -9.52 0.54 2.44
CA PRO A 160 -9.43 0.07 1.07
C PRO A 160 -9.43 -1.46 1.01
N ASP A 161 -10.54 -2.05 1.41
CA ASP A 161 -10.80 -3.48 1.44
C ASP A 161 -12.32 -3.73 1.32
N TYR A 162 -12.72 -4.98 1.14
CA TYR A 162 -14.12 -5.40 1.21
C TYR A 162 -14.46 -5.85 2.65
N LYS A 163 -15.71 -5.64 3.07
CA LYS A 163 -16.19 -6.15 4.35
C LYS A 163 -16.21 -7.67 4.38
N GLU A 164 -16.62 -8.29 3.27
CA GLU A 164 -16.59 -9.74 3.03
C GLU A 164 -15.55 -10.07 1.97
N ASP A 165 -15.02 -11.30 1.96
CA ASP A 165 -13.92 -11.71 1.05
C ASP A 165 -12.71 -10.78 1.07
N ASN A 166 -12.36 -10.35 2.26
CA ASN A 166 -11.34 -9.34 2.47
C ASN A 166 -9.91 -9.82 2.09
N LEU A 167 -9.04 -8.84 1.85
CA LEU A 167 -7.65 -9.02 1.48
C LEU A 167 -6.68 -8.75 2.63
N SER A 168 -7.11 -7.99 3.63
CA SER A 168 -6.27 -7.57 4.77
C SER A 168 -6.33 -8.52 5.96
N GLY A 169 -7.32 -9.44 5.99
CA GLY A 169 -7.54 -10.32 7.14
C GLY A 169 -7.73 -9.55 8.45
N ASP A 170 -7.17 -10.06 9.55
CA ASP A 170 -7.28 -9.45 10.88
C ASP A 170 -6.60 -8.06 11.00
N LEU A 171 -5.92 -7.56 9.96
CA LEU A 171 -5.38 -6.20 9.97
C LEU A 171 -6.48 -5.15 10.06
N SER A 172 -7.62 -5.38 9.41
CA SER A 172 -8.77 -4.46 9.44
C SER A 172 -10.11 -5.13 9.76
N HIS A 173 -10.11 -6.42 10.07
CA HIS A 173 -11.31 -7.19 10.40
C HIS A 173 -11.17 -7.90 11.75
N ASN A 174 -12.29 -8.45 12.24
CA ASN A 174 -12.34 -9.13 13.55
C ASN A 174 -11.78 -8.26 14.68
N LEU A 175 -12.14 -6.97 14.68
CA LEU A 175 -11.69 -5.98 15.64
C LEU A 175 -12.46 -6.13 16.96
N ASN A 176 -11.83 -5.73 18.09
CA ASN A 176 -12.44 -5.87 19.42
C ASN A 176 -12.80 -4.51 20.03
N HIS A 177 -12.10 -3.44 19.65
CA HIS A 177 -12.22 -2.13 20.30
C HIS A 177 -12.62 -1.01 19.33
N ILE A 178 -12.44 -1.21 18.04
CA ILE A 178 -12.82 -0.23 17.03
C ILE A 178 -14.23 -0.55 16.56
N ASP A 179 -15.12 0.44 16.70
CA ASP A 179 -16.49 0.35 16.22
C ASP A 179 -16.51 0.28 14.69
N GLU A 180 -17.12 -0.78 14.15
CA GLU A 180 -17.22 -0.99 12.71
C GLU A 180 -18.07 0.10 12.00
N GLU A 181 -18.97 0.79 12.71
CA GLU A 181 -19.76 1.88 12.13
C GLU A 181 -18.92 3.06 11.67
N LYS A 182 -17.75 3.26 12.28
CA LYS A 182 -16.75 4.27 11.87
C LYS A 182 -15.83 3.82 10.76
N LEU A 183 -15.92 2.55 10.35
CA LEU A 183 -15.10 1.96 9.31
C LEU A 183 -15.88 1.86 8.00
N HIS A 184 -15.41 2.57 7.01
CA HIS A 184 -16.00 2.56 5.67
C HIS A 184 -15.19 1.63 4.75
N TYR A 185 -15.60 0.37 4.65
CA TYR A 185 -15.03 -0.58 3.68
C TYR A 185 -15.47 -0.20 2.27
N VAL A 186 -14.51 0.23 1.44
CA VAL A 186 -14.82 0.81 0.12
C VAL A 186 -14.56 -0.12 -1.05
N GLY A 187 -13.82 -1.20 -0.83
CA GLY A 187 -13.33 -2.10 -1.87
C GLY A 187 -11.87 -1.83 -2.22
N VAL A 188 -11.38 -2.45 -3.28
CA VAL A 188 -9.98 -2.38 -3.69
C VAL A 188 -9.63 -1.02 -4.28
N LEU A 189 -8.54 -0.43 -3.79
CA LEU A 189 -8.00 0.84 -4.27
C LEU A 189 -6.63 0.62 -4.90
N SER A 190 -6.55 0.71 -6.22
CA SER A 190 -5.33 0.56 -7.02
C SER A 190 -5.33 1.54 -8.18
N ASP A 191 -4.16 1.97 -8.63
CA ASP A 191 -4.02 2.82 -9.82
C ASP A 191 -3.94 2.00 -11.13
N PHE A 192 -4.05 0.68 -11.05
CA PHE A 192 -4.04 -0.20 -12.20
C PHE A 192 -5.45 -0.60 -12.63
N LYS A 193 -5.57 -0.94 -13.94
CA LYS A 193 -6.81 -1.40 -14.57
C LYS A 193 -6.60 -2.77 -15.20
N LYS A 194 -7.59 -3.64 -15.04
CA LYS A 194 -7.63 -4.90 -15.78
C LYS A 194 -7.89 -4.62 -17.26
N LYS A 195 -7.03 -5.13 -18.13
CA LYS A 195 -7.14 -5.02 -19.58
C LYS A 195 -7.24 -6.40 -20.21
N LYS A 196 -7.99 -6.51 -21.30
CA LYS A 196 -7.98 -7.73 -22.10
C LYS A 196 -6.67 -7.77 -22.89
N SER A 197 -5.77 -8.66 -22.51
CA SER A 197 -4.44 -8.81 -23.12
C SER A 197 -4.07 -10.27 -23.30
N LYS A 198 -3.24 -10.55 -24.32
CA LYS A 198 -2.66 -11.88 -24.51
C LYS A 198 -1.70 -12.18 -23.34
N LYS A 199 -1.82 -13.33 -22.70
CA LYS A 199 -0.93 -13.80 -21.63
C LYS A 199 0.34 -14.41 -22.25
N ASP A 200 1.25 -13.54 -22.73
CA ASP A 200 2.50 -13.91 -23.40
C ASP A 200 3.75 -13.80 -22.52
N ILE A 201 3.61 -13.38 -21.27
CA ILE A 201 4.65 -13.40 -20.25
C ILE A 201 4.33 -14.54 -19.28
N ASP A 202 5.19 -15.56 -19.22
CA ASP A 202 4.97 -16.68 -18.31
C ASP A 202 5.18 -16.26 -16.87
N TYR A 203 6.26 -15.51 -16.60
CA TYR A 203 6.63 -15.09 -15.25
C TYR A 203 7.04 -13.61 -15.23
N LEU A 204 6.37 -12.81 -14.40
CA LEU A 204 6.80 -11.45 -14.06
C LEU A 204 7.41 -11.48 -12.65
N ILE A 205 8.71 -11.24 -12.55
CA ILE A 205 9.42 -11.14 -11.29
C ILE A 205 9.54 -9.66 -10.91
N SER A 206 8.76 -9.25 -9.91
CA SER A 206 8.71 -7.86 -9.43
C SER A 206 9.48 -7.74 -8.11
N ILE A 207 10.76 -7.38 -8.20
CA ILE A 207 11.64 -7.21 -7.04
C ILE A 207 11.39 -5.85 -6.42
N SER A 208 11.17 -5.83 -5.10
CA SER A 208 10.93 -4.62 -4.31
C SER A 208 11.32 -4.83 -2.85
N GLY A 209 11.24 -3.77 -2.05
CA GLY A 209 11.53 -3.80 -0.62
C GLY A 209 12.70 -2.88 -0.23
N PRO A 210 12.98 -2.76 1.07
CA PRO A 210 14.11 -2.00 1.58
C PRO A 210 15.43 -2.76 1.38
N GLU A 211 16.54 -2.02 1.33
CA GLU A 211 17.87 -2.62 1.40
C GLU A 211 18.17 -3.09 2.83
N PRO A 212 18.94 -4.16 3.03
CA PRO A 212 19.56 -5.03 2.01
C PRO A 212 18.63 -6.13 1.47
N GLN A 213 17.41 -6.25 1.97
CA GLN A 213 16.48 -7.34 1.67
C GLN A 213 16.08 -7.40 0.18
N ARG A 214 16.05 -6.26 -0.51
CA ARG A 214 15.80 -6.19 -1.94
C ARG A 214 16.96 -6.86 -2.72
N THR A 215 18.19 -6.47 -2.43
CA THR A 215 19.40 -7.03 -3.11
C THR A 215 19.57 -8.51 -2.82
N ILE A 216 19.29 -8.97 -1.60
CA ILE A 216 19.34 -10.41 -1.25
C ILE A 216 18.30 -11.19 -2.07
N LEU A 217 17.06 -10.66 -2.20
CA LEU A 217 16.04 -11.30 -3.02
C LEU A 217 16.43 -11.32 -4.50
N GLU A 218 16.96 -10.20 -5.02
CA GLU A 218 17.46 -10.08 -6.40
C GLU A 218 18.45 -11.21 -6.71
N GLY A 219 19.48 -11.37 -5.89
CA GLY A 219 20.50 -12.42 -6.08
C GLY A 219 19.91 -13.83 -6.10
N LYS A 220 18.99 -14.13 -5.18
CA LYS A 220 18.33 -15.45 -5.09
C LYS A 220 17.43 -15.75 -6.29
N LEU A 221 16.69 -14.76 -6.80
CA LEU A 221 15.78 -14.98 -7.92
C LEU A 221 16.54 -15.04 -9.25
N VAL A 222 17.45 -14.09 -9.47
CA VAL A 222 18.23 -14.02 -10.72
C VAL A 222 19.07 -15.29 -10.95
N SER A 223 19.64 -15.89 -9.90
CA SER A 223 20.37 -17.15 -10.02
C SER A 223 19.53 -18.35 -10.46
N GLN A 224 18.20 -18.28 -10.29
CA GLN A 224 17.29 -19.39 -10.59
C GLN A 224 16.50 -19.20 -11.90
N VAL A 225 16.43 -17.98 -12.48
CA VAL A 225 15.57 -17.71 -13.64
C VAL A 225 15.95 -18.46 -14.90
N THR A 226 17.24 -18.83 -15.03
CA THR A 226 17.75 -19.61 -16.20
C THR A 226 17.21 -21.03 -16.24
N THR A 227 16.70 -21.56 -15.11
CA THR A 227 16.10 -22.89 -15.05
C THR A 227 14.61 -22.89 -15.43
N LEU A 228 14.03 -21.73 -15.65
CA LEU A 228 12.59 -21.62 -15.97
C LEU A 228 12.35 -21.75 -17.47
N ASP A 229 11.33 -22.55 -17.80
CA ASP A 229 10.80 -22.58 -19.16
C ASP A 229 9.80 -21.46 -19.37
N GLY A 230 9.92 -20.75 -20.50
CA GLY A 230 9.01 -19.68 -20.87
C GLY A 230 9.63 -18.28 -20.82
N LYS A 231 8.81 -17.27 -21.13
CA LYS A 231 9.23 -15.86 -21.16
C LYS A 231 9.21 -15.29 -19.73
N VAL A 232 10.36 -14.78 -19.28
CA VAL A 232 10.54 -14.14 -17.98
C VAL A 232 10.78 -12.64 -18.16
N VAL A 233 10.03 -11.83 -17.42
CA VAL A 233 10.29 -10.40 -17.26
C VAL A 233 10.66 -10.12 -15.82
N ILE A 234 11.77 -9.42 -15.60
CA ILE A 234 12.29 -9.06 -14.28
C ILE A 234 12.30 -7.55 -14.15
N THR A 235 11.76 -7.02 -13.06
CA THR A 235 11.97 -5.62 -12.66
C THR A 235 12.70 -5.57 -11.33
N LEU A 236 13.82 -4.84 -11.29
CA LEU A 236 14.73 -4.80 -10.14
C LEU A 236 14.30 -3.78 -9.08
N GLY A 237 13.35 -2.88 -9.39
CA GLY A 237 12.89 -1.84 -8.48
C GLY A 237 13.94 -0.76 -8.18
N LYS A 238 14.94 -0.61 -9.05
CA LYS A 238 16.02 0.41 -8.99
C LYS A 238 15.55 1.66 -9.71
N THR A 239 15.02 2.63 -8.96
CA THR A 239 14.42 3.86 -9.52
C THR A 239 15.44 4.85 -10.09
N GLU A 240 16.71 4.66 -9.77
CA GLU A 240 17.83 5.51 -10.17
C GLU A 240 18.25 5.26 -11.63
N ASN A 241 17.93 4.09 -12.17
CA ASN A 241 18.36 3.64 -13.49
C ASN A 241 17.15 3.24 -14.34
N MET A 242 17.27 3.43 -15.66
CA MET A 242 16.25 3.02 -16.65
C MET A 242 16.82 1.97 -17.62
N ASP A 243 17.79 1.17 -17.16
CA ASP A 243 18.45 0.19 -17.98
C ASP A 243 17.52 -0.97 -18.34
N LYS A 244 17.68 -1.48 -19.55
CA LYS A 244 16.98 -2.65 -20.05
C LYS A 244 17.98 -3.63 -20.65
N PHE A 245 17.90 -4.86 -20.21
CA PHE A 245 18.75 -5.96 -20.71
C PHE A 245 17.85 -7.09 -21.22
N LYS A 246 18.21 -7.67 -22.34
CA LYS A 246 17.53 -8.84 -22.87
C LYS A 246 18.55 -9.92 -23.19
N LYS A 247 18.30 -11.11 -22.66
CA LYS A 247 19.09 -12.31 -22.97
C LYS A 247 18.10 -13.47 -23.15
N ASP A 248 18.05 -14.02 -24.35
CA ASP A 248 17.14 -15.12 -24.73
C ASP A 248 15.67 -14.81 -24.39
N LYS A 249 15.06 -15.59 -23.50
CA LYS A 249 13.68 -15.44 -23.03
C LYS A 249 13.53 -14.53 -21.81
N ILE A 250 14.63 -13.94 -21.31
CA ILE A 250 14.68 -13.13 -20.11
C ILE A 250 14.85 -11.66 -20.48
N GLU A 251 13.91 -10.83 -20.07
CA GLU A 251 13.97 -9.38 -20.18
C GLU A 251 14.09 -8.78 -18.78
N THR A 252 15.13 -8.00 -18.50
CA THR A 252 15.38 -7.37 -17.22
C THR A 252 15.32 -5.86 -17.35
N TYR A 253 14.57 -5.22 -16.44
CA TYR A 253 14.40 -3.77 -16.36
C TYR A 253 14.86 -3.29 -15.00
N SER A 254 15.68 -2.25 -14.94
CA SER A 254 16.04 -1.61 -13.67
C SER A 254 14.81 -1.07 -12.96
N PHE A 255 13.94 -0.38 -13.72
CA PHE A 255 12.66 0.14 -13.24
C PHE A 255 11.64 0.11 -14.38
N LEU A 256 10.37 0.00 -14.03
CA LEU A 256 9.24 0.09 -14.97
C LEU A 256 8.40 1.31 -14.64
N SER A 257 8.02 2.07 -15.65
CA SER A 257 6.98 3.08 -15.56
C SER A 257 5.65 2.45 -15.12
N LYS A 258 4.71 3.27 -14.66
CA LYS A 258 3.36 2.80 -14.33
C LYS A 258 2.70 2.04 -15.49
N ALA A 259 2.78 2.62 -16.71
CA ALA A 259 2.16 2.03 -17.89
C ALA A 259 2.76 0.65 -18.23
N GLU A 260 4.08 0.52 -18.17
CA GLU A 260 4.77 -0.76 -18.39
C GLU A 260 4.43 -1.78 -17.31
N ARG A 261 4.37 -1.37 -16.04
CA ARG A 261 3.97 -2.26 -14.93
C ARG A 261 2.54 -2.77 -15.12
N GLU A 262 1.62 -1.89 -15.48
CA GLU A 262 0.23 -2.26 -15.75
C GLU A 262 0.15 -3.23 -16.93
N ASP A 263 0.86 -2.95 -18.03
CA ASP A 263 0.90 -3.81 -19.20
C ASP A 263 1.47 -5.20 -18.87
N PHE A 264 2.62 -5.25 -18.22
CA PHE A 264 3.26 -6.52 -17.89
C PHE A 264 2.45 -7.33 -16.88
N LEU A 265 1.82 -6.70 -15.89
CA LEU A 265 0.89 -7.39 -14.99
C LEU A 265 -0.29 -7.99 -15.74
N ASN A 266 -0.89 -7.25 -16.67
CA ASN A 266 -2.01 -7.73 -17.48
C ASN A 266 -1.60 -8.88 -18.41
N ARG A 267 -0.36 -8.90 -18.90
CA ARG A 267 0.17 -9.93 -19.81
C ARG A 267 0.75 -11.15 -19.11
N SER A 268 0.97 -11.09 -17.80
CA SER A 268 1.62 -12.16 -17.05
C SER A 268 0.66 -13.29 -16.67
N LYS A 269 1.12 -14.54 -16.77
CA LYS A 269 0.41 -15.71 -16.25
C LYS A 269 0.59 -15.86 -14.74
N LEU A 270 1.79 -15.59 -14.23
CA LEU A 270 2.12 -15.62 -12.80
C LEU A 270 3.05 -14.46 -12.44
N VAL A 271 2.84 -13.88 -11.26
CA VAL A 271 3.69 -12.80 -10.71
C VAL A 271 4.44 -13.32 -9.51
N ILE A 272 5.77 -13.10 -9.45
CA ILE A 272 6.61 -13.37 -8.28
C ILE A 272 6.92 -12.02 -7.63
N CYS A 273 6.48 -11.80 -6.38
CA CYS A 273 6.57 -10.49 -5.76
C CYS A 273 6.61 -10.54 -4.23
N ARG A 274 6.79 -9.38 -3.59
CA ARG A 274 6.55 -9.19 -2.15
C ARG A 274 5.06 -9.23 -1.83
N SER A 275 4.72 -9.59 -0.58
CA SER A 275 3.35 -9.62 -0.07
C SER A 275 2.90 -8.30 0.57
N GLY A 276 3.34 -7.15 0.01
CA GLY A 276 2.86 -5.84 0.46
C GLY A 276 1.39 -5.62 0.10
N TYR A 277 0.63 -4.94 0.98
CA TYR A 277 -0.81 -4.77 0.79
C TYR A 277 -1.18 -4.09 -0.54
N SER A 278 -0.47 -3.04 -0.94
CA SER A 278 -0.70 -2.40 -2.24
C SER A 278 -0.48 -3.34 -3.43
N THR A 279 0.53 -4.23 -3.35
CA THR A 279 0.75 -5.25 -4.38
C THR A 279 -0.42 -6.24 -4.43
N ILE A 280 -0.97 -6.62 -3.27
CA ILE A 280 -2.15 -7.49 -3.17
C ILE A 280 -3.38 -6.82 -3.81
N LEU A 281 -3.58 -5.52 -3.56
CA LEU A 281 -4.65 -4.75 -4.21
C LEU A 281 -4.47 -4.72 -5.74
N ASP A 282 -3.25 -4.49 -6.23
CA ASP A 282 -2.94 -4.49 -7.66
C ASP A 282 -3.24 -5.84 -8.31
N LEU A 283 -2.79 -6.93 -7.67
CA LEU A 283 -3.05 -8.31 -8.13
C LEU A 283 -4.55 -8.65 -8.11
N ALA A 284 -5.29 -8.15 -7.12
CA ALA A 284 -6.74 -8.36 -7.04
C ALA A 284 -7.47 -7.66 -8.19
N VAL A 285 -7.06 -6.43 -8.55
CA VAL A 285 -7.64 -5.70 -9.69
C VAL A 285 -7.34 -6.40 -11.01
N ILE A 286 -6.11 -6.82 -11.22
CA ILE A 286 -5.68 -7.49 -12.47
C ILE A 286 -6.26 -8.92 -12.56
N GLY A 287 -6.43 -9.59 -11.42
CA GLY A 287 -6.89 -10.98 -11.36
C GLY A 287 -5.80 -11.99 -11.73
N THR A 288 -4.54 -11.67 -11.42
CA THR A 288 -3.39 -12.54 -11.75
C THR A 288 -2.95 -13.31 -10.51
N LYS A 289 -2.55 -14.58 -10.68
CA LYS A 289 -1.98 -15.43 -9.62
C LYS A 289 -0.60 -14.94 -9.20
N ALA A 290 -0.21 -15.26 -7.96
CA ALA A 290 1.10 -14.85 -7.47
C ALA A 290 1.79 -15.90 -6.59
N LEU A 291 3.13 -15.91 -6.72
CA LEU A 291 4.07 -16.45 -5.74
C LEU A 291 4.60 -15.29 -4.91
N MET A 292 4.28 -15.29 -3.64
CA MET A 292 4.66 -14.20 -2.74
C MET A 292 5.85 -14.59 -1.86
N THR A 293 6.77 -13.66 -1.68
CA THR A 293 7.86 -13.81 -0.72
C THR A 293 7.92 -12.57 0.18
N PRO A 294 7.46 -12.68 1.45
CA PRO A 294 7.45 -11.56 2.37
C PRO A 294 8.86 -11.05 2.64
N THR A 295 8.99 -9.75 2.88
CA THR A 295 10.24 -9.17 3.36
C THR A 295 10.48 -9.64 4.79
N PRO A 296 11.62 -10.30 5.10
CA PRO A 296 11.93 -10.72 6.45
C PRO A 296 11.86 -9.56 7.46
N GLY A 297 11.19 -9.78 8.58
CA GLY A 297 11.00 -8.77 9.62
C GLY A 297 9.91 -7.72 9.35
N GLN A 298 9.27 -7.72 8.19
CA GLN A 298 8.06 -6.92 7.95
C GLN A 298 6.80 -7.69 8.32
N ILE A 299 6.34 -7.47 9.55
CA ILE A 299 5.25 -8.22 10.19
C ILE A 299 3.97 -8.24 9.37
N GLU A 300 3.61 -7.09 8.77
CA GLU A 300 2.44 -7.00 7.89
C GLU A 300 2.57 -7.95 6.70
N GLN A 301 3.72 -7.93 6.01
CA GLN A 301 3.94 -8.80 4.86
C GLN A 301 3.96 -10.28 5.22
N GLU A 302 4.59 -10.63 6.34
CA GLU A 302 4.61 -12.01 6.84
C GLU A 302 3.21 -12.50 7.21
N TYR A 303 2.40 -11.63 7.81
CA TYR A 303 1.00 -11.93 8.12
C TYR A 303 0.18 -12.14 6.84
N LEU A 304 0.21 -11.18 5.91
CA LEU A 304 -0.55 -11.24 4.67
C LEU A 304 -0.17 -12.45 3.81
N ALA A 305 1.14 -12.77 3.75
CA ALA A 305 1.62 -13.97 3.07
C ALA A 305 0.98 -15.25 3.64
N LYS A 306 0.99 -15.40 4.97
CA LYS A 306 0.36 -16.55 5.66
C LYS A 306 -1.16 -16.57 5.47
N TYR A 307 -1.81 -15.41 5.55
CA TYR A 307 -3.25 -15.26 5.39
C TYR A 307 -3.71 -15.74 4.01
N HIS A 308 -3.09 -15.22 2.93
CA HIS A 308 -3.45 -15.58 1.57
C HIS A 308 -3.07 -17.01 1.20
N ASN A 309 -1.96 -17.52 1.76
CA ASN A 309 -1.57 -18.91 1.58
C ASN A 309 -2.59 -19.86 2.21
N LYS A 310 -3.05 -19.58 3.44
CA LYS A 310 -4.11 -20.35 4.12
C LYS A 310 -5.44 -20.30 3.36
N LYS A 311 -5.77 -19.14 2.77
CA LYS A 311 -6.99 -18.92 1.98
C LYS A 311 -6.92 -19.59 0.58
N GLY A 312 -5.73 -20.03 0.15
CA GLY A 312 -5.50 -20.58 -1.19
C GLY A 312 -5.55 -19.54 -2.31
N THR A 313 -5.60 -18.25 -1.95
CA THR A 313 -5.65 -17.15 -2.91
C THR A 313 -4.32 -16.98 -3.62
N PHE A 314 -3.22 -16.92 -2.85
CA PHE A 314 -1.86 -16.82 -3.35
C PHE A 314 -0.97 -17.79 -2.59
N TYR A 315 0.06 -18.32 -3.25
CA TYR A 315 1.06 -19.14 -2.57
C TYR A 315 2.19 -18.26 -2.05
N SER A 316 2.71 -18.57 -0.87
CA SER A 316 3.80 -17.81 -0.28
C SER A 316 4.89 -18.71 0.32
N VAL A 317 6.14 -18.26 0.19
CA VAL A 317 7.33 -18.93 0.71
C VAL A 317 8.30 -17.90 1.30
N ASN A 318 9.04 -18.31 2.33
CA ASN A 318 10.07 -17.44 2.91
C ASN A 318 11.21 -17.16 1.91
N GLN A 319 11.73 -15.94 1.93
CA GLN A 319 12.84 -15.52 1.06
C GLN A 319 14.06 -16.47 1.12
N ASN A 320 14.32 -17.09 2.28
CA ASN A 320 15.48 -17.96 2.44
C ASN A 320 15.30 -19.36 1.86
N SER A 321 14.07 -19.82 1.66
CA SER A 321 13.72 -21.16 1.19
C SER A 321 13.08 -21.19 -0.19
N ILE A 322 13.09 -20.05 -0.92
CA ILE A 322 12.50 -19.96 -2.25
C ILE A 322 13.23 -20.83 -3.27
N ASP A 323 12.45 -21.63 -3.99
CA ASP A 323 12.86 -22.46 -5.11
C ASP A 323 11.86 -22.25 -6.25
N LEU A 324 12.28 -21.51 -7.28
CA LEU A 324 11.37 -21.11 -8.35
C LEU A 324 10.78 -22.30 -9.11
N ALA A 325 11.55 -23.34 -9.38
CA ALA A 325 11.08 -24.52 -10.13
C ALA A 325 10.00 -25.30 -9.38
N ARG A 326 10.11 -25.39 -8.06
CA ARG A 326 9.12 -26.05 -7.18
C ARG A 326 7.94 -25.11 -6.91
N ASP A 327 8.21 -23.89 -6.47
CA ASP A 327 7.22 -23.00 -5.88
C ASP A 327 6.26 -22.41 -6.92
N ILE A 328 6.71 -22.21 -8.15
CA ILE A 328 5.87 -21.81 -9.29
C ILE A 328 4.78 -22.86 -9.56
N LYS A 329 5.13 -24.15 -9.54
CA LYS A 329 4.15 -25.23 -9.76
C LYS A 329 3.03 -25.22 -8.72
N ILE A 330 3.35 -24.85 -7.48
CA ILE A 330 2.36 -24.73 -6.40
C ILE A 330 1.53 -23.45 -6.60
N ALA A 331 2.18 -22.31 -6.86
CA ALA A 331 1.52 -21.04 -7.05
C ALA A 331 0.54 -21.03 -8.24
N GLN A 332 0.83 -21.78 -9.31
CA GLN A 332 -0.07 -21.93 -10.46
C GLN A 332 -1.39 -22.62 -10.11
N LYS A 333 -1.43 -23.42 -9.03
CA LYS A 333 -2.65 -24.12 -8.56
C LYS A 333 -3.54 -23.24 -7.68
N THR A 334 -3.08 -22.08 -7.22
CA THR A 334 -3.89 -21.17 -6.42
C THR A 334 -5.03 -20.56 -7.23
N THR A 335 -6.05 -20.06 -6.53
CA THR A 335 -7.24 -19.48 -7.18
C THR A 335 -6.99 -18.08 -7.76
N GLY A 336 -6.03 -17.34 -7.21
CA GLY A 336 -6.00 -15.89 -7.37
C GLY A 336 -7.18 -15.23 -6.63
N PHE A 337 -7.35 -13.95 -6.78
CA PHE A 337 -8.53 -13.25 -6.25
C PHE A 337 -9.66 -13.31 -7.28
N ALA A 338 -10.69 -14.10 -6.98
CA ALA A 338 -11.76 -14.43 -7.94
C ALA A 338 -12.76 -13.29 -8.17
N ARG A 339 -12.89 -12.36 -7.19
CA ARG A 339 -13.83 -11.25 -7.27
C ARG A 339 -13.39 -10.21 -8.31
N SER A 340 -14.31 -9.75 -9.14
CA SER A 340 -14.07 -8.61 -10.03
C SER A 340 -14.01 -7.32 -9.22
N CYS A 341 -12.92 -6.57 -9.36
CA CYS A 341 -12.70 -5.30 -8.67
C CYS A 341 -13.03 -4.14 -9.61
N ASN A 342 -13.86 -3.20 -9.13
CA ASN A 342 -14.17 -1.96 -9.85
C ASN A 342 -13.60 -0.78 -9.08
N VAL A 343 -12.43 -0.32 -9.46
CA VAL A 343 -11.72 0.79 -8.81
C VAL A 343 -12.51 2.10 -8.93
N ASN A 344 -13.17 2.37 -10.05
CA ASN A 344 -13.96 3.59 -10.21
C ASN A 344 -15.09 3.64 -9.16
N LYS A 345 -15.81 2.52 -8.96
CA LYS A 345 -16.84 2.43 -7.91
C LYS A 345 -16.26 2.61 -6.51
N THR A 346 -15.05 2.10 -6.26
CA THR A 346 -14.34 2.33 -4.99
C THR A 346 -14.04 3.81 -4.78
N VAL A 347 -13.54 4.49 -5.80
CA VAL A 347 -13.22 5.92 -5.75
C VAL A 347 -14.49 6.75 -5.56
N GLU A 348 -15.57 6.49 -6.31
CA GLU A 348 -16.88 7.16 -6.16
C GLU A 348 -17.41 6.99 -4.74
N LYS A 349 -17.28 5.81 -4.14
CA LYS A 349 -17.68 5.57 -2.76
C LYS A 349 -16.86 6.41 -1.78
N ILE A 350 -15.54 6.54 -1.99
CA ILE A 350 -14.69 7.41 -1.17
C ILE A 350 -15.16 8.86 -1.27
N ILE A 351 -15.37 9.37 -2.48
CA ILE A 351 -15.85 10.74 -2.71
C ILE A 351 -17.21 10.98 -2.03
N SER A 352 -18.15 10.04 -2.15
CA SER A 352 -19.45 10.13 -1.47
C SER A 352 -19.29 10.20 0.07
N ILE A 353 -18.43 9.36 0.66
CA ILE A 353 -18.18 9.36 2.11
C ILE A 353 -17.63 10.71 2.58
N VAL A 354 -16.61 11.24 1.90
CA VAL A 354 -15.98 12.50 2.33
C VAL A 354 -16.91 13.71 2.13
N ASN A 355 -17.76 13.70 1.11
CA ASN A 355 -18.76 14.75 0.88
C ASN A 355 -19.89 14.70 1.92
N ASN A 356 -20.40 13.50 2.26
CA ASN A 356 -21.49 13.34 3.23
C ASN A 356 -21.03 13.64 4.67
N GLY A 357 -19.82 13.24 5.05
CA GLY A 357 -19.30 13.51 6.38
C GLY A 357 -18.97 14.99 6.63
N LYS A 358 -18.90 15.79 5.58
CA LYS A 358 -18.82 17.26 5.68
C LYS A 358 -20.13 17.88 6.19
N SER A 359 -21.27 17.35 5.79
CA SER A 359 -22.59 17.87 6.19
C SER A 359 -22.94 17.54 7.64
N SER A 360 -22.41 16.46 8.20
CA SER A 360 -22.72 16.02 9.57
C SER A 360 -21.79 16.59 10.65
N SER A 361 -20.67 17.21 10.30
CA SER A 361 -19.70 17.75 11.28
C SER A 361 -19.98 19.19 11.74
N PHE A 362 -21.08 19.82 11.27
CA PHE A 362 -21.51 21.17 11.65
C PHE A 362 -22.88 21.21 12.34
N SER A 363 -23.44 20.06 12.75
CA SER A 363 -24.67 19.99 13.57
C SER A 363 -24.37 19.75 15.05
#